data_16257d0af73162e3dee472eebdbf9184
#
_entry.id   16257d0af73162e3dee472eebdbf9184
#
_cell.length_a   1.000
_cell.length_b   1.000
_cell.length_c   1.000
_cell.angle_alpha   90.00
_cell.angle_beta   90.00
_cell.angle_gamma   90.00
#
_symmetry.space_group_name_H-M   'P 1'
#
loop_
_entity.id
_entity.type
_entity.pdbx_description
1 polymer ?
#
loop_
_entity_poly.entity_id
_entity_poly.type
_entity_poly.pdbx_seq_one_letter_code
_entity_poly.pdbx_strand_id
1 'polypeptide(L)'
;MDNSYLSQFAPIVAIATNSQAAKVLAPLTQNEDVRLWLPTSVAKQGNSRHYEYSLKEHLTSIWSENQAFIFCLAAGAVVRLIAPLLKNKAEDPAILVIDATGNYVISLCSGHQGKADLLSQIVAEQIGATAIITGASNSLSLPAIDTFGFTYGWRKGEGDWTGAMAAVARQETVQVIQESGSILWQEHLPDDCSFYFGFPESQAEINPQARVWISSTKRKIGSKSDFPKVQWHPKVLWIGVGCERNTSKESIETAIDETCKTYHLATEAIAGIASIDLKADEKGIIEVCQRRNLIFKTFTSDELKQVDVPTPSEVVEREVGTPSVAEAAAILAGQNLKVSKQIFKSGNSSGAVTVAIAESETEYIGHTGKLYLVGIGPGNLNQITPAAKAAIIEADAIVGYTLYVELIESLKRPAQIVESSPITQEQQRAQRAIELAQWGLTVAVVSSGDCGIYGMAGLVLEELQLANWNGKAPQVQVFPGISALQSAASRVGAPLMHDFCAISLSDLLTPWEIIQKRLKAAASGDFITTLYNPRSHKRTEQIITAQSIFAQHRSPNTPVAIVEKAYRDNEQITITTLDKMLDHPIDMLTTVIIGNNSTRNHADWMITPRGYLDKNKGKK
;
A
#
# COMPACT_ATOMS: atom_id res chain seq x y z
N MET A 1 -4.59 0.09 18.73
CA MET A 1 -4.42 -0.21 17.30
C MET A 1 -3.91 1.06 16.66
N ASP A 2 -2.70 1.04 16.14
CA ASP A 2 -2.16 2.18 15.40
C ASP A 2 -3.03 2.42 14.16
N ASN A 3 -3.84 3.46 14.21
CA ASN A 3 -4.61 3.94 13.06
C ASN A 3 -3.67 4.73 12.12
N SER A 4 -2.67 4.05 11.58
CA SER A 4 -1.62 4.68 10.76
C SER A 4 -2.10 5.19 9.40
N TYR A 5 -3.33 4.86 8.97
CA TYR A 5 -3.84 5.23 7.65
C TYR A 5 -4.04 6.74 7.46
N LEU A 6 -4.36 7.46 8.53
CA LEU A 6 -4.54 8.91 8.49
C LEU A 6 -3.23 9.68 8.70
N SER A 7 -2.19 9.04 9.24
CA SER A 7 -0.92 9.72 9.58
C SER A 7 -0.22 10.35 8.37
N GLN A 8 -0.38 9.79 7.18
CA GLN A 8 0.17 10.38 5.95
C GLN A 8 -0.48 11.72 5.52
N PHE A 9 -1.63 12.07 6.14
CA PHE A 9 -2.36 13.32 5.91
C PHE A 9 -2.26 14.27 7.11
N ALA A 10 -1.52 13.89 8.14
CA ALA A 10 -1.38 14.68 9.36
C ALA A 10 -0.54 15.96 9.13
N PRO A 11 -0.89 17.06 9.81
CA PRO A 11 -2.00 17.22 10.76
C PRO A 11 -3.36 17.37 10.07
N ILE A 12 -4.39 16.68 10.60
CA ILE A 12 -5.76 16.73 10.08
C ILE A 12 -6.65 17.52 11.03
N VAL A 13 -7.45 18.42 10.48
CA VAL A 13 -8.45 19.19 11.23
C VAL A 13 -9.85 18.73 10.84
N ALA A 14 -10.63 18.30 11.83
CA ALA A 14 -12.06 18.02 11.68
C ALA A 14 -12.87 19.17 12.28
N ILE A 15 -13.91 19.65 11.58
CA ILE A 15 -14.70 20.80 11.97
C ILE A 15 -16.19 20.48 11.95
N ALA A 16 -16.85 20.76 13.07
CA ALA A 16 -18.30 20.72 13.19
C ALA A 16 -18.83 22.00 13.87
N THR A 17 -20.06 22.39 13.55
CA THR A 17 -20.69 23.59 14.12
C THR A 17 -21.86 23.28 15.05
N ASN A 18 -22.20 22.00 15.22
CA ASN A 18 -23.25 21.54 16.12
C ASN A 18 -22.95 20.12 16.64
N SER A 19 -23.69 19.71 17.66
CA SER A 19 -23.47 18.40 18.33
C SER A 19 -23.76 17.20 17.42
N GLN A 20 -24.66 17.31 16.46
CA GLN A 20 -24.97 16.22 15.53
C GLN A 20 -23.78 15.98 14.58
N ALA A 21 -23.26 17.03 13.95
CA ALA A 21 -22.09 16.96 13.11
C ALA A 21 -20.84 16.47 13.87
N ALA A 22 -20.67 16.87 15.14
CA ALA A 22 -19.59 16.39 15.98
C ALA A 22 -19.68 14.87 16.26
N LYS A 23 -20.89 14.31 16.41
CA LYS A 23 -21.11 12.85 16.54
C LYS A 23 -20.72 12.10 15.26
N VAL A 24 -20.98 12.66 14.08
CA VAL A 24 -20.57 12.07 12.79
C VAL A 24 -19.03 12.00 12.70
N LEU A 25 -18.32 13.01 13.18
CA LEU A 25 -16.86 13.06 13.17
C LEU A 25 -16.20 12.27 14.31
N ALA A 26 -16.94 11.90 15.35
CA ALA A 26 -16.39 11.21 16.53
C ALA A 26 -15.58 9.95 16.24
N PRO A 27 -15.95 9.06 15.29
CA PRO A 27 -15.13 7.90 14.95
C PRO A 27 -13.72 8.26 14.47
N LEU A 28 -13.57 9.37 13.75
CA LEU A 28 -12.28 9.83 13.22
C LEU A 28 -11.36 10.34 14.32
N THR A 29 -11.92 10.90 15.40
CA THR A 29 -11.17 11.53 16.51
C THR A 29 -10.56 10.53 17.49
N GLN A 30 -10.77 9.22 17.29
CA GLN A 30 -10.05 8.17 17.98
C GLN A 30 -8.58 8.09 17.50
N ASN A 31 -8.27 8.69 16.36
CA ASN A 31 -6.92 8.84 15.86
C ASN A 31 -6.31 10.17 16.38
N GLU A 32 -5.10 10.10 16.95
CA GLU A 32 -4.39 11.26 17.51
C GLU A 32 -4.01 12.31 16.44
N ASP A 33 -3.93 11.90 15.18
CA ASP A 33 -3.65 12.77 14.03
C ASP A 33 -4.83 13.70 13.67
N VAL A 34 -6.06 13.37 14.13
CA VAL A 34 -7.28 14.12 13.83
C VAL A 34 -7.69 15.01 15.01
N ARG A 35 -7.68 16.31 14.80
CA ARG A 35 -8.06 17.31 15.81
C ARG A 35 -9.44 17.85 15.53
N LEU A 36 -10.43 17.55 16.40
CA LEU A 36 -11.79 18.08 16.28
C LEU A 36 -11.89 19.49 16.87
N TRP A 37 -12.42 20.42 16.07
CA TRP A 37 -12.70 21.80 16.48
C TRP A 37 -14.20 22.09 16.47
N LEU A 38 -14.68 22.69 17.54
CA LEU A 38 -16.07 23.07 17.77
C LEU A 38 -16.15 24.54 18.19
N PRO A 39 -17.25 25.27 17.89
CA PRO A 39 -17.47 26.59 18.49
C PRO A 39 -17.75 26.45 19.99
N THR A 40 -17.43 27.46 20.77
CA THR A 40 -17.67 27.48 22.23
C THR A 40 -19.13 27.30 22.62
N SER A 41 -20.08 27.57 21.73
CA SER A 41 -21.50 27.31 21.92
C SER A 41 -21.90 25.84 21.91
N VAL A 42 -21.03 24.95 21.45
CA VAL A 42 -21.27 23.50 21.42
C VAL A 42 -20.54 22.85 22.59
N ALA A 43 -21.23 21.97 23.32
CA ALA A 43 -20.63 21.24 24.44
C ALA A 43 -19.42 20.43 24.00
N LYS A 44 -18.38 20.39 24.84
CA LYS A 44 -17.15 19.64 24.59
C LYS A 44 -17.45 18.16 24.39
N GLN A 45 -16.86 17.56 23.36
CA GLN A 45 -16.96 16.14 23.07
C GLN A 45 -15.55 15.51 23.03
N GLY A 46 -15.26 14.62 23.95
CA GLY A 46 -13.96 13.96 24.04
C GLY A 46 -12.79 14.95 24.13
N ASN A 47 -11.79 14.78 23.26
CA ASN A 47 -10.61 15.66 23.13
C ASN A 47 -10.83 16.84 22.19
N SER A 48 -12.09 17.26 21.92
CA SER A 48 -12.36 18.39 21.04
C SER A 48 -11.75 19.70 21.58
N ARG A 49 -11.30 20.53 20.66
CA ARG A 49 -10.84 21.91 20.91
C ARG A 49 -11.96 22.89 20.57
N HIS A 50 -11.94 24.06 21.20
CA HIS A 50 -12.93 25.09 20.92
C HIS A 50 -12.28 26.31 20.32
N TYR A 51 -13.02 27.00 19.43
CA TYR A 51 -12.68 28.32 18.92
C TYR A 51 -13.73 29.35 19.38
N GLU A 52 -13.25 30.56 19.67
CA GLU A 52 -14.07 31.66 20.23
C GLU A 52 -14.54 32.65 19.16
N TYR A 53 -13.79 32.73 18.06
CA TYR A 53 -14.04 33.65 16.95
C TYR A 53 -14.96 33.04 15.89
N SER A 54 -15.20 33.81 14.82
CA SER A 54 -15.91 33.23 13.66
C SER A 54 -15.13 32.05 13.05
N LEU A 55 -15.85 31.08 12.49
CA LEU A 55 -15.22 29.94 11.81
C LEU A 55 -14.27 30.40 10.70
N LYS A 56 -14.58 31.53 10.03
CA LYS A 56 -13.73 32.11 8.99
C LYS A 56 -12.37 32.58 9.56
N GLU A 57 -12.37 33.30 10.67
CA GLU A 57 -11.14 33.74 11.32
C GLU A 57 -10.33 32.58 11.86
N HIS A 58 -11.00 31.59 12.46
CA HIS A 58 -10.35 30.38 12.93
C HIS A 58 -9.67 29.63 11.81
N LEU A 59 -10.35 29.40 10.68
CA LEU A 59 -9.77 28.74 9.51
C LEU A 59 -8.54 29.49 8.99
N THR A 60 -8.60 30.82 8.92
CA THR A 60 -7.48 31.64 8.47
C THR A 60 -6.24 31.44 9.35
N SER A 61 -6.42 31.30 10.68
CA SER A 61 -5.30 31.13 11.61
C SER A 61 -4.62 29.76 11.55
N ILE A 62 -5.33 28.72 11.14
CA ILE A 62 -4.80 27.33 11.14
C ILE A 62 -4.54 26.77 9.73
N TRP A 63 -4.86 27.52 8.68
CA TRP A 63 -4.84 27.00 7.30
C TRP A 63 -3.49 26.47 6.85
N SER A 64 -2.43 27.22 7.07
CA SER A 64 -1.08 26.89 6.59
C SER A 64 -0.35 25.82 7.42
N GLU A 65 -0.89 25.46 8.58
CA GLU A 65 -0.26 24.51 9.51
C GLU A 65 -0.79 23.07 9.35
N ASN A 66 -1.83 22.89 8.54
CA ASN A 66 -2.52 21.62 8.42
C ASN A 66 -2.56 21.11 6.98
N GLN A 67 -2.44 19.80 6.82
CA GLN A 67 -2.41 19.13 5.50
C GLN A 67 -3.80 18.73 5.02
N ALA A 68 -4.77 18.57 5.93
CA ALA A 68 -6.12 18.18 5.57
C ALA A 68 -7.18 18.81 6.48
N PHE A 69 -8.34 19.11 5.88
CA PHE A 69 -9.53 19.61 6.57
C PHE A 69 -10.75 18.76 6.23
N ILE A 70 -11.46 18.29 7.25
CA ILE A 70 -12.68 17.51 7.15
C ILE A 70 -13.83 18.32 7.76
N PHE A 71 -14.75 18.76 6.93
CA PHE A 71 -15.91 19.56 7.35
C PHE A 71 -17.18 18.71 7.39
N CYS A 72 -17.86 18.66 8.53
CA CYS A 72 -19.23 18.18 8.56
C CYS A 72 -20.19 19.38 8.48
N LEU A 73 -20.35 19.91 7.27
CA LEU A 73 -21.09 21.13 6.93
C LEU A 73 -21.67 21.01 5.51
N ALA A 74 -22.60 21.93 5.16
CA ALA A 74 -23.07 22.02 3.77
C ALA A 74 -21.93 22.43 2.82
N ALA A 75 -21.75 21.73 1.69
CA ALA A 75 -20.67 21.97 0.73
C ALA A 75 -20.58 23.42 0.26
N GLY A 76 -21.74 24.07 -0.04
CA GLY A 76 -21.76 25.48 -0.42
C GLY A 76 -21.28 26.46 0.67
N ALA A 77 -21.43 26.11 1.95
CA ALA A 77 -20.88 26.90 3.04
C ALA A 77 -19.35 26.75 3.12
N VAL A 78 -18.87 25.51 2.98
CA VAL A 78 -17.42 25.23 2.96
C VAL A 78 -16.74 25.96 1.81
N VAL A 79 -17.30 25.91 0.60
CA VAL A 79 -16.76 26.62 -0.58
C VAL A 79 -16.58 28.11 -0.30
N ARG A 80 -17.59 28.79 0.31
CA ARG A 80 -17.48 30.21 0.64
C ARG A 80 -16.45 30.51 1.72
N LEU A 81 -16.25 29.58 2.66
CA LEU A 81 -15.27 29.73 3.73
C LEU A 81 -13.83 29.60 3.23
N ILE A 82 -13.58 28.63 2.34
CA ILE A 82 -12.23 28.30 1.88
C ILE A 82 -11.80 29.11 0.67
N ALA A 83 -12.72 29.60 -0.17
CA ALA A 83 -12.41 30.32 -1.41
C ALA A 83 -11.37 31.47 -1.22
N PRO A 84 -11.41 32.27 -0.15
CA PRO A 84 -10.39 33.32 0.07
C PRO A 84 -9.03 32.78 0.51
N LEU A 85 -8.94 31.51 0.93
CA LEU A 85 -7.73 30.87 1.47
C LEU A 85 -7.01 30.04 0.41
N LEU A 86 -7.71 29.63 -0.65
CA LEU A 86 -7.15 28.83 -1.74
C LEU A 86 -6.14 29.67 -2.54
N LYS A 87 -5.00 29.07 -2.85
CA LYS A 87 -3.92 29.65 -3.65
C LYS A 87 -3.71 28.88 -4.95
N ASN A 88 -3.32 27.63 -4.82
CA ASN A 88 -3.08 26.74 -5.96
C ASN A 88 -3.15 25.25 -5.53
N LYS A 89 -3.36 24.36 -6.51
CA LYS A 89 -3.53 22.92 -6.27
C LYS A 89 -2.34 22.22 -5.59
N ALA A 90 -1.15 22.81 -5.62
CA ALA A 90 0.06 22.21 -5.06
C ALA A 90 0.27 22.55 -3.58
N GLU A 91 -0.27 23.68 -3.12
CA GLU A 91 -0.08 24.17 -1.76
C GLU A 91 -1.33 24.02 -0.88
N ASP A 92 -2.51 23.94 -1.53
CA ASP A 92 -3.77 23.87 -0.81
C ASP A 92 -3.95 22.50 -0.16
N PRO A 93 -4.41 22.44 1.11
CA PRO A 93 -4.64 21.20 1.83
C PRO A 93 -5.74 20.35 1.20
N ALA A 94 -5.78 19.08 1.54
CA ALA A 94 -6.90 18.18 1.20
C ALA A 94 -8.19 18.67 1.88
N ILE A 95 -9.26 18.87 1.12
CA ILE A 95 -10.54 19.33 1.65
C ILE A 95 -11.64 18.30 1.43
N LEU A 96 -12.19 17.81 2.54
CA LEU A 96 -13.33 16.91 2.54
C LEU A 96 -14.57 17.60 3.12
N VAL A 97 -15.71 17.24 2.57
CA VAL A 97 -17.02 17.64 3.12
C VAL A 97 -17.84 16.37 3.39
N ILE A 98 -18.36 16.28 4.62
CA ILE A 98 -19.27 15.22 5.04
C ILE A 98 -20.64 15.85 5.20
N ASP A 99 -21.68 15.21 4.68
CA ASP A 99 -23.06 15.64 4.87
C ASP A 99 -23.50 15.53 6.34
N ALA A 100 -24.54 16.22 6.72
CA ALA A 100 -25.00 16.29 8.12
C ALA A 100 -25.43 14.92 8.71
N THR A 101 -25.74 13.95 7.86
CA THR A 101 -26.15 12.60 8.26
C THR A 101 -24.99 11.61 8.25
N GLY A 102 -23.83 11.96 7.68
CA GLY A 102 -22.66 11.10 7.59
C GLY A 102 -22.76 10.00 6.52
N ASN A 103 -23.63 10.17 5.51
CA ASN A 103 -23.82 9.19 4.45
C ASN A 103 -22.84 9.37 3.29
N TYR A 104 -22.32 10.57 3.09
CA TYR A 104 -21.46 10.92 1.96
C TYR A 104 -20.22 11.68 2.41
N VAL A 105 -19.06 11.30 1.85
CA VAL A 105 -17.79 12.01 2.00
C VAL A 105 -17.36 12.52 0.64
N ILE A 106 -17.36 13.83 0.47
CA ILE A 106 -17.08 14.49 -0.81
C ILE A 106 -15.64 14.98 -0.82
N SER A 107 -14.85 14.53 -1.80
CA SER A 107 -13.55 15.14 -2.12
C SER A 107 -13.81 16.48 -2.81
N LEU A 108 -13.67 17.60 -2.05
CA LEU A 108 -14.07 18.93 -2.54
C LEU A 108 -12.94 19.65 -3.27
N CYS A 109 -11.72 19.66 -2.70
CA CYS A 109 -10.55 20.32 -3.28
C CYS A 109 -9.29 19.49 -3.04
N SER A 110 -8.26 19.71 -3.89
CA SER A 110 -6.94 19.05 -3.83
C SER A 110 -7.01 17.52 -3.96
N GLY A 111 -7.93 17.03 -4.80
CA GLY A 111 -8.21 15.60 -5.00
C GLY A 111 -6.96 14.78 -5.27
N HIS A 112 -6.16 15.16 -6.28
CA HIS A 112 -4.97 14.42 -6.69
C HIS A 112 -3.74 14.80 -5.87
N GLN A 113 -3.28 16.05 -5.92
CA GLN A 113 -2.01 16.47 -5.29
C GLN A 113 -2.10 16.50 -3.77
N GLY A 114 -3.20 17.00 -3.20
CA GLY A 114 -3.47 16.97 -1.76
C GLY A 114 -3.98 15.60 -1.28
N LYS A 115 -4.15 14.62 -2.19
CA LYS A 115 -4.66 13.27 -1.90
C LYS A 115 -6.07 13.25 -1.26
N ALA A 116 -6.91 14.30 -1.49
CA ALA A 116 -8.27 14.35 -0.93
C ALA A 116 -9.15 13.21 -1.43
N ASP A 117 -8.93 12.69 -2.66
CA ASP A 117 -9.65 11.54 -3.20
C ASP A 117 -9.37 10.28 -2.37
N LEU A 118 -8.11 9.99 -2.09
CA LEU A 118 -7.71 8.87 -1.24
C LEU A 118 -8.22 9.04 0.20
N LEU A 119 -8.05 10.25 0.78
CA LEU A 119 -8.53 10.54 2.13
C LEU A 119 -10.05 10.39 2.22
N SER A 120 -10.82 10.76 1.18
CA SER A 120 -12.27 10.61 1.17
C SER A 120 -12.71 9.15 1.20
N GLN A 121 -12.00 8.25 0.52
CA GLN A 121 -12.27 6.81 0.55
C GLN A 121 -11.99 6.22 1.94
N ILE A 122 -10.83 6.56 2.53
CA ILE A 122 -10.46 6.09 3.87
C ILE A 122 -11.46 6.60 4.93
N VAL A 123 -11.81 7.88 4.90
CA VAL A 123 -12.77 8.48 5.83
C VAL A 123 -14.15 7.86 5.66
N ALA A 124 -14.61 7.67 4.42
CA ALA A 124 -15.89 7.03 4.14
C ALA A 124 -15.97 5.62 4.72
N GLU A 125 -14.93 4.79 4.56
CA GLU A 125 -14.89 3.46 5.16
C GLU A 125 -14.91 3.51 6.70
N GLN A 126 -14.25 4.48 7.32
CA GLN A 126 -14.22 4.59 8.78
C GLN A 126 -15.57 4.99 9.41
N ILE A 127 -16.36 5.80 8.72
CA ILE A 127 -17.66 6.25 9.21
C ILE A 127 -18.86 5.51 8.60
N GLY A 128 -18.59 4.53 7.71
CA GLY A 128 -19.65 3.77 7.01
C GLY A 128 -20.40 4.58 5.95
N ALA A 129 -19.74 5.54 5.32
CA ALA A 129 -20.27 6.44 4.30
C ALA A 129 -19.89 6.00 2.87
N THR A 130 -20.41 6.72 1.88
CA THR A 130 -20.02 6.60 0.47
C THR A 130 -19.11 7.75 0.08
N ALA A 131 -17.90 7.45 -0.45
CA ALA A 131 -17.02 8.46 -1.00
C ALA A 131 -17.54 8.97 -2.36
N ILE A 132 -17.54 10.31 -2.53
CA ILE A 132 -17.92 10.97 -3.79
C ILE A 132 -16.69 11.67 -4.35
N ILE A 133 -16.17 11.11 -5.44
CA ILE A 133 -14.99 11.60 -6.16
C ILE A 133 -15.45 12.06 -7.54
N THR A 134 -15.13 13.31 -7.90
CA THR A 134 -15.64 13.94 -9.14
C THR A 134 -14.52 14.21 -10.16
N GLY A 135 -13.28 13.78 -9.91
CA GLY A 135 -12.15 13.97 -10.81
C GLY A 135 -12.29 13.18 -12.12
N ALA A 136 -12.07 13.81 -13.26
CA ALA A 136 -12.22 13.18 -14.59
C ALA A 136 -11.28 11.98 -14.80
N SER A 137 -10.07 12.01 -14.27
CA SER A 137 -9.11 10.89 -14.36
C SER A 137 -9.59 9.62 -13.66
N ASN A 138 -10.37 9.75 -12.58
CA ASN A 138 -10.95 8.60 -11.87
C ASN A 138 -12.06 7.92 -12.69
N SER A 139 -12.82 8.68 -13.47
CA SER A 139 -13.88 8.13 -14.32
C SER A 139 -13.34 7.38 -15.54
N LEU A 140 -12.10 7.65 -15.95
CA LEU A 140 -11.44 7.04 -17.11
C LEU A 140 -10.45 5.92 -16.72
N SER A 141 -10.30 5.62 -15.43
CA SER A 141 -9.29 4.67 -14.90
C SER A 141 -7.85 4.96 -15.36
N LEU A 142 -7.58 6.20 -15.80
CA LEU A 142 -6.27 6.63 -16.25
C LEU A 142 -5.44 7.16 -15.08
N PRO A 143 -4.12 6.90 -15.06
CA PRO A 143 -3.25 7.51 -14.05
C PRO A 143 -3.26 9.02 -14.22
N ALA A 144 -3.45 9.73 -13.11
CA ALA A 144 -3.30 11.19 -13.10
C ALA A 144 -1.82 11.52 -13.30
N ILE A 145 -1.45 11.95 -14.52
CA ILE A 145 -0.04 12.18 -14.92
C ILE A 145 0.68 13.21 -14.05
N ASP A 146 -0.05 13.98 -13.28
CA ASP A 146 0.50 14.97 -12.37
C ASP A 146 0.74 14.41 -10.95
N THR A 147 0.38 13.16 -10.66
CA THR A 147 0.55 12.54 -9.34
C THR A 147 1.12 11.14 -9.35
N PHE A 148 1.02 10.38 -10.45
CA PHE A 148 1.41 8.97 -10.48
C PHE A 148 2.87 8.72 -10.05
N GLY A 149 3.77 9.65 -10.34
CA GLY A 149 5.17 9.54 -9.95
C GLY A 149 5.41 9.68 -8.43
N PHE A 150 4.46 10.21 -7.66
CA PHE A 150 4.63 10.36 -6.21
C PHE A 150 4.70 9.02 -5.47
N THR A 151 4.00 8.00 -5.95
CA THR A 151 4.08 6.62 -5.44
C THR A 151 5.52 6.12 -5.45
N TYR A 152 6.27 6.48 -6.48
CA TYR A 152 7.68 6.12 -6.67
C TYR A 152 8.67 7.14 -6.08
N GLY A 153 8.19 8.14 -5.33
CA GLY A 153 9.02 9.18 -4.76
C GLY A 153 9.56 10.20 -5.78
N TRP A 154 9.05 10.20 -7.02
CA TRP A 154 9.48 11.12 -8.07
C TRP A 154 9.12 12.57 -7.73
N ARG A 155 9.90 13.49 -8.28
CA ARG A 155 9.65 14.92 -8.12
C ARG A 155 9.19 15.54 -9.43
N LYS A 156 8.24 16.46 -9.33
CA LYS A 156 7.81 17.26 -10.48
C LYS A 156 8.92 18.24 -10.88
N GLY A 157 9.20 18.29 -12.19
CA GLY A 157 9.97 19.35 -12.82
C GLY A 157 9.08 20.42 -13.43
N GLU A 158 9.71 21.29 -14.22
CA GLU A 158 9.03 22.37 -14.95
C GLU A 158 8.07 21.84 -16.01
N GLY A 159 7.05 22.62 -16.37
CA GLY A 159 6.18 22.33 -17.51
C GLY A 159 4.74 22.83 -17.34
N ASP A 160 3.96 22.69 -18.42
CA ASP A 160 2.54 22.99 -18.45
C ASP A 160 1.74 21.74 -18.02
N TRP A 161 1.68 21.51 -16.74
CA TRP A 161 0.95 20.39 -16.13
C TRP A 161 -0.56 20.45 -16.39
N THR A 162 -1.13 21.67 -16.42
CA THR A 162 -2.56 21.86 -16.67
C THR A 162 -2.94 21.46 -18.08
N GLY A 163 -2.17 21.92 -19.06
CA GLY A 163 -2.37 21.56 -20.46
C GLY A 163 -2.17 20.07 -20.71
N ALA A 164 -1.13 19.47 -20.11
CA ALA A 164 -0.87 18.03 -20.26
C ALA A 164 -1.99 17.17 -19.65
N MET A 165 -2.50 17.52 -18.46
CA MET A 165 -3.65 16.84 -17.88
C MET A 165 -4.94 17.00 -18.69
N ALA A 166 -5.14 18.17 -19.29
CA ALA A 166 -6.29 18.40 -20.17
C ALA A 166 -6.22 17.51 -21.43
N ALA A 167 -5.03 17.28 -22.00
CA ALA A 167 -4.87 16.35 -23.12
C ALA A 167 -5.22 14.90 -22.72
N VAL A 168 -4.76 14.43 -21.55
CA VAL A 168 -5.14 13.11 -21.03
C VAL A 168 -6.66 13.00 -20.83
N ALA A 169 -7.28 14.01 -20.21
CA ALA A 169 -8.73 14.02 -19.97
C ALA A 169 -9.57 14.00 -21.26
N ARG A 170 -9.00 14.54 -22.37
CA ARG A 170 -9.61 14.47 -23.69
C ARG A 170 -9.25 13.21 -24.49
N GLN A 171 -8.49 12.28 -23.87
CA GLN A 171 -8.00 11.06 -24.53
C GLN A 171 -7.16 11.34 -25.79
N GLU A 172 -6.46 12.48 -25.81
CA GLU A 172 -5.54 12.85 -26.88
C GLU A 172 -4.23 12.08 -26.75
N THR A 173 -3.48 11.98 -27.86
CA THR A 173 -2.18 11.26 -27.87
C THR A 173 -1.15 11.98 -27.00
N VAL A 174 -0.69 11.32 -25.95
CA VAL A 174 0.36 11.78 -25.04
C VAL A 174 1.63 10.98 -25.25
N GLN A 175 2.70 11.65 -25.66
CA GLN A 175 4.01 11.01 -25.79
C GLN A 175 4.70 10.93 -24.44
N VAL A 176 5.13 9.74 -24.04
CA VAL A 176 5.90 9.50 -22.81
C VAL A 176 7.30 9.06 -23.18
N ILE A 177 8.32 9.80 -22.73
CA ILE A 177 9.73 9.47 -22.93
C ILE A 177 10.34 9.22 -21.55
N GLN A 178 10.61 7.97 -21.24
CA GLN A 178 11.24 7.57 -19.99
C GLN A 178 12.67 7.13 -20.22
N GLU A 179 13.60 7.75 -19.49
CA GLU A 179 15.05 7.52 -19.56
C GLU A 179 15.62 7.03 -18.22
N SER A 180 14.88 7.20 -17.14
CA SER A 180 15.31 6.84 -15.78
C SER A 180 14.12 6.35 -14.93
N GLY A 181 14.43 5.61 -13.89
CA GLY A 181 13.44 5.08 -12.96
C GLY A 181 12.70 3.86 -13.46
N SER A 182 11.92 3.24 -12.57
CA SER A 182 11.17 2.02 -12.84
C SER A 182 10.07 2.22 -13.87
N ILE A 183 9.89 1.23 -14.76
CA ILE A 183 8.81 1.18 -15.74
C ILE A 183 7.56 0.46 -15.22
N LEU A 184 7.54 0.02 -13.98
CA LEU A 184 6.47 -0.79 -13.38
C LEU A 184 5.07 -0.16 -13.56
N TRP A 185 4.97 1.17 -13.52
CA TRP A 185 3.72 1.89 -13.74
C TRP A 185 3.14 1.70 -15.16
N GLN A 186 3.98 1.40 -16.16
CA GLN A 186 3.55 1.18 -17.53
C GLN A 186 2.86 -0.18 -17.72
N GLU A 187 3.25 -1.17 -16.92
CA GLU A 187 2.72 -2.53 -16.97
C GLU A 187 1.26 -2.63 -16.48
N HIS A 188 0.78 -1.58 -15.82
CA HIS A 188 -0.55 -1.52 -15.20
C HIS A 188 -1.48 -0.47 -15.84
N LEU A 189 -1.14 -0.01 -17.03
CA LEU A 189 -1.99 0.91 -17.78
C LEU A 189 -3.15 0.14 -18.45
N PRO A 190 -4.32 0.77 -18.62
CA PRO A 190 -5.39 0.22 -19.44
C PRO A 190 -4.94 0.00 -20.89
N ASP A 191 -5.43 -1.06 -21.53
CA ASP A 191 -5.09 -1.41 -22.93
C ASP A 191 -5.48 -0.31 -23.92
N ASP A 192 -6.47 0.51 -23.61
CA ASP A 192 -7.01 1.61 -24.43
C ASP A 192 -6.40 2.97 -24.08
N CYS A 193 -5.32 3.02 -23.30
CA CYS A 193 -4.69 4.28 -22.95
C CYS A 193 -4.09 4.98 -24.19
N SER A 194 -4.22 6.31 -24.24
CA SER A 194 -3.72 7.14 -25.34
C SER A 194 -2.22 7.49 -25.23
N PHE A 195 -1.45 6.73 -24.41
CA PHE A 195 -0.02 6.96 -24.23
C PHE A 195 0.80 6.26 -25.31
N TYR A 196 1.73 7.01 -25.91
CA TYR A 196 2.71 6.51 -26.84
C TYR A 196 4.11 6.61 -26.22
N PHE A 197 4.84 5.51 -26.16
CA PHE A 197 6.13 5.42 -25.49
C PHE A 197 7.30 5.59 -26.45
N GLY A 198 8.30 6.39 -26.04
CA GLY A 198 9.54 6.59 -26.76
C GLY A 198 9.45 7.58 -27.93
N PHE A 199 10.43 7.48 -28.82
CA PHE A 199 10.49 8.25 -30.05
C PHE A 199 9.96 7.43 -31.23
N PRO A 200 9.18 8.04 -32.15
CA PRO A 200 8.74 7.33 -33.35
C PRO A 200 9.93 6.98 -34.23
N GLU A 201 9.88 5.82 -34.86
CA GLU A 201 10.90 5.42 -35.85
C GLU A 201 10.93 6.33 -37.08
N SER A 202 9.80 6.96 -37.42
CA SER A 202 9.69 8.00 -38.46
C SER A 202 8.96 9.22 -37.91
N GLN A 203 9.41 10.45 -38.30
CA GLN A 203 8.82 11.72 -37.85
C GLN A 203 7.36 11.95 -38.32
N ALA A 204 6.85 11.13 -39.23
CA ALA A 204 5.57 11.33 -39.90
C ALA A 204 4.37 10.68 -39.18
N GLU A 205 4.59 9.85 -38.18
CA GLU A 205 3.52 8.96 -37.68
C GLU A 205 2.81 9.43 -36.40
N ILE A 206 3.35 10.41 -35.66
CA ILE A 206 2.75 10.81 -34.38
C ILE A 206 2.67 12.32 -34.26
N ASN A 207 1.47 12.81 -33.99
CA ASN A 207 1.23 14.22 -33.66
C ASN A 207 0.81 14.31 -32.18
N PRO A 208 1.76 14.33 -31.21
CA PRO A 208 1.43 14.34 -29.79
C PRO A 208 0.80 15.67 -29.39
N GLN A 209 -0.27 15.59 -28.62
CA GLN A 209 -0.93 16.75 -28.04
C GLN A 209 -0.37 17.10 -26.65
N ALA A 210 0.42 16.22 -26.04
CA ALA A 210 1.21 16.48 -24.85
C ALA A 210 2.45 15.58 -24.80
N ARG A 211 3.47 15.97 -24.04
CA ARG A 211 4.66 15.14 -23.81
C ARG A 211 5.05 15.11 -22.35
N VAL A 212 5.32 13.91 -21.83
CA VAL A 212 5.84 13.65 -20.49
C VAL A 212 7.27 13.14 -20.62
N TRP A 213 8.22 13.83 -20.02
CA TRP A 213 9.59 13.35 -19.84
C TRP A 213 9.75 12.78 -18.44
N ILE A 214 10.33 11.59 -18.33
CA ILE A 214 10.68 10.93 -17.07
C ILE A 214 12.18 10.69 -17.11
N SER A 215 12.97 11.50 -16.42
CA SER A 215 14.42 11.52 -16.58
C SER A 215 15.14 12.16 -15.40
N SER A 216 16.38 11.72 -15.16
CA SER A 216 17.32 12.40 -14.27
C SER A 216 17.92 13.67 -14.89
N THR A 217 17.72 13.89 -16.21
CA THR A 217 18.20 15.06 -16.93
C THR A 217 17.21 16.22 -16.84
N LYS A 218 17.69 17.42 -16.54
CA LYS A 218 16.88 18.64 -16.56
C LYS A 218 16.84 19.24 -17.96
N ARG A 219 15.68 19.26 -18.57
CA ARG A 219 15.48 19.84 -19.90
C ARG A 219 14.84 21.22 -19.80
N LYS A 220 15.32 22.17 -20.59
CA LYS A 220 14.67 23.48 -20.72
C LYS A 220 13.45 23.35 -21.64
N ILE A 221 12.27 23.67 -21.11
CA ILE A 221 11.04 23.74 -21.90
C ILE A 221 10.95 25.16 -22.47
N GLY A 222 11.03 25.29 -23.80
CA GLY A 222 10.90 26.59 -24.45
C GLY A 222 9.53 27.20 -24.24
N SER A 223 9.45 28.53 -24.05
CA SER A 223 8.20 29.26 -23.84
C SER A 223 7.23 29.24 -25.04
N LYS A 224 7.69 28.83 -26.21
CA LYS A 224 6.90 28.64 -27.46
C LYS A 224 6.92 27.17 -27.85
N SER A 225 6.32 26.34 -27.03
CA SER A 225 6.12 24.92 -27.34
C SER A 225 4.79 24.76 -28.06
N ASP A 226 4.74 23.99 -29.16
CA ASP A 226 3.52 23.75 -29.94
C ASP A 226 2.46 23.00 -29.18
N PHE A 227 2.82 22.29 -28.08
CA PHE A 227 1.95 21.55 -27.20
C PHE A 227 2.54 21.47 -25.77
N PRO A 228 1.73 21.16 -24.75
CA PRO A 228 2.16 21.02 -23.35
C PRO A 228 3.27 19.99 -23.17
N LYS A 229 4.30 20.33 -22.40
CA LYS A 229 5.42 19.47 -22.03
C LYS A 229 5.63 19.54 -20.53
N VAL A 230 5.86 18.40 -19.90
CA VAL A 230 6.10 18.27 -18.45
C VAL A 230 7.25 17.32 -18.16
N GLN A 231 7.85 17.44 -16.99
CA GLN A 231 8.96 16.60 -16.56
C GLN A 231 8.70 15.98 -15.20
N TRP A 232 8.98 14.67 -15.09
CA TRP A 232 9.15 13.95 -13.84
C TRP A 232 10.62 13.63 -13.62
N HIS A 233 11.08 13.74 -12.39
CA HIS A 233 12.44 13.41 -11.98
C HIS A 233 12.43 12.27 -10.95
N PRO A 234 12.67 11.00 -11.39
CA PRO A 234 12.92 9.89 -10.50
C PRO A 234 14.15 10.15 -9.64
N LYS A 235 14.09 9.82 -8.34
CA LYS A 235 15.22 9.98 -7.43
C LYS A 235 16.25 8.86 -7.61
N VAL A 236 17.01 8.92 -8.67
CA VAL A 236 18.00 7.91 -9.07
C VAL A 236 19.44 8.37 -8.92
N LEU A 237 19.70 9.69 -8.73
CA LEU A 237 21.05 10.23 -8.67
C LEU A 237 21.63 10.12 -7.25
N TRP A 238 22.73 9.43 -7.13
CA TRP A 238 23.51 9.32 -5.90
C TRP A 238 24.76 10.16 -6.01
N ILE A 239 24.92 11.10 -5.07
CA ILE A 239 26.03 12.05 -5.06
C ILE A 239 27.11 11.53 -4.14
N GLY A 240 28.22 11.09 -4.71
CA GLY A 240 29.41 10.78 -3.92
C GLY A 240 30.19 12.05 -3.58
N VAL A 241 30.43 12.29 -2.31
CA VAL A 241 31.11 13.48 -1.80
C VAL A 241 32.38 13.10 -1.05
N GLY A 242 33.51 13.68 -1.45
CA GLY A 242 34.75 13.72 -0.67
C GLY A 242 35.07 15.16 -0.30
N CYS A 243 35.38 15.43 0.95
CA CYS A 243 35.74 16.77 1.42
C CYS A 243 36.72 16.72 2.58
N GLU A 244 37.41 17.82 2.87
CA GLU A 244 38.19 17.98 4.09
C GLU A 244 37.27 18.10 5.32
N ARG A 245 37.83 17.92 6.51
CA ARG A 245 37.05 18.10 7.76
C ARG A 245 36.61 19.54 7.92
N ASN A 246 35.41 19.72 8.46
CA ASN A 246 34.76 21.03 8.69
C ASN A 246 34.51 21.83 7.41
N THR A 247 34.35 21.18 6.27
CA THR A 247 33.91 21.82 5.04
C THR A 247 32.49 22.38 5.22
N SER A 248 32.28 23.64 4.84
CA SER A 248 30.98 24.29 5.02
C SER A 248 29.89 23.67 4.13
N LYS A 249 28.67 23.72 4.63
CA LYS A 249 27.48 23.30 3.89
C LYS A 249 27.37 24.01 2.54
N GLU A 250 27.63 25.30 2.51
CA GLU A 250 27.53 26.15 1.33
C GLU A 250 28.51 25.70 0.22
N SER A 251 29.73 25.31 0.62
CA SER A 251 30.73 24.78 -0.32
C SER A 251 30.31 23.47 -0.93
N ILE A 252 29.74 22.55 -0.14
CA ILE A 252 29.25 21.26 -0.60
C ILE A 252 28.04 21.45 -1.53
N GLU A 253 27.08 22.29 -1.13
CA GLU A 253 25.90 22.56 -1.95
C GLU A 253 26.26 23.18 -3.29
N THR A 254 27.16 24.19 -3.28
CA THR A 254 27.64 24.83 -4.50
C THR A 254 28.30 23.82 -5.45
N ALA A 255 29.13 22.93 -4.91
CA ALA A 255 29.81 21.89 -5.71
C ALA A 255 28.78 20.92 -6.35
N ILE A 256 27.77 20.50 -5.59
CA ILE A 256 26.68 19.63 -6.11
C ILE A 256 25.89 20.37 -7.20
N ASP A 257 25.45 21.60 -6.95
CA ASP A 257 24.59 22.35 -7.86
C ASP A 257 25.33 22.73 -9.15
N GLU A 258 26.60 23.11 -9.07
CA GLU A 258 27.44 23.37 -10.25
C GLU A 258 27.69 22.11 -11.08
N THR A 259 27.92 20.96 -10.41
CA THR A 259 28.05 19.67 -11.10
C THR A 259 26.76 19.33 -11.83
N CYS A 260 25.61 19.37 -11.15
CA CYS A 260 24.31 19.09 -11.76
C CYS A 260 24.03 20.04 -12.94
N LYS A 261 24.31 21.32 -12.79
CA LYS A 261 24.15 22.34 -13.84
C LYS A 261 25.02 22.07 -15.06
N THR A 262 26.30 21.74 -14.85
CA THR A 262 27.28 21.48 -15.94
C THR A 262 26.89 20.26 -16.76
N TYR A 263 26.37 19.22 -16.10
CA TYR A 263 25.96 17.97 -16.74
C TYR A 263 24.47 17.89 -17.05
N HIS A 264 23.73 18.99 -16.92
CA HIS A 264 22.29 19.09 -17.19
C HIS A 264 21.44 18.08 -16.38
N LEU A 265 21.86 17.77 -15.16
CA LEU A 265 21.14 16.89 -14.26
C LEU A 265 20.12 17.65 -13.40
N ALA A 266 18.98 17.04 -13.13
CA ALA A 266 17.97 17.61 -12.25
C ALA A 266 18.35 17.40 -10.78
N THR A 267 18.42 18.48 -10.00
CA THR A 267 18.63 18.39 -8.55
C THR A 267 17.47 17.68 -7.85
N GLU A 268 16.31 17.72 -8.46
CA GLU A 268 15.08 17.02 -8.05
C GLU A 268 15.22 15.48 -8.15
N ALA A 269 16.14 14.99 -9.00
CA ALA A 269 16.44 13.57 -9.17
C ALA A 269 17.45 13.01 -8.15
N ILE A 270 17.98 13.84 -7.25
CA ILE A 270 18.94 13.39 -6.25
C ILE A 270 18.22 12.48 -5.22
N ALA A 271 18.70 11.24 -5.12
CA ALA A 271 18.26 10.24 -4.15
C ALA A 271 18.91 10.46 -2.78
N GLY A 272 20.21 10.72 -2.75
CA GLY A 272 20.98 10.88 -1.53
C GLY A 272 22.43 11.26 -1.76
N ILE A 273 23.14 11.43 -0.65
CA ILE A 273 24.58 11.66 -0.63
C ILE A 273 25.26 10.40 -0.09
N ALA A 274 26.41 10.08 -0.65
CA ALA A 274 27.25 8.95 -0.23
C ALA A 274 28.69 9.41 0.06
N SER A 275 29.33 8.84 1.07
CA SER A 275 30.71 9.15 1.42
C SER A 275 31.37 7.98 2.16
N ILE A 276 32.62 8.17 2.60
CA ILE A 276 33.31 7.25 3.49
C ILE A 276 32.75 7.36 4.93
N ASP A 277 32.78 6.29 5.71
CA ASP A 277 32.30 6.22 7.10
C ASP A 277 33.03 7.20 8.04
N LEU A 278 34.30 7.49 7.77
CA LEU A 278 35.06 8.55 8.45
C LEU A 278 34.40 9.93 8.39
N LYS A 279 33.42 10.14 7.50
CA LYS A 279 32.65 11.36 7.32
C LYS A 279 31.21 11.26 7.85
N ALA A 280 30.87 10.20 8.57
CA ALA A 280 29.52 10.00 9.10
C ALA A 280 29.05 11.14 10.04
N ASP A 281 30.00 11.82 10.69
CA ASP A 281 29.80 12.95 11.59
C ASP A 281 30.12 14.33 10.96
N GLU A 282 30.36 14.40 9.64
CA GLU A 282 30.71 15.65 8.96
C GLU A 282 29.49 16.58 8.88
N LYS A 283 29.54 17.67 9.67
CA LYS A 283 28.41 18.60 9.83
C LYS A 283 27.92 19.18 8.52
N GLY A 284 28.82 19.58 7.63
CA GLY A 284 28.45 20.16 6.34
C GLY A 284 27.62 19.21 5.49
N ILE A 285 27.96 17.92 5.41
CA ILE A 285 27.19 16.90 4.67
C ILE A 285 25.83 16.66 5.34
N ILE A 286 25.82 16.51 6.68
CA ILE A 286 24.60 16.27 7.45
C ILE A 286 23.61 17.41 7.26
N GLU A 287 24.06 18.67 7.35
CA GLU A 287 23.21 19.84 7.15
C GLU A 287 22.65 19.96 5.74
N VAL A 288 23.43 19.61 4.70
CA VAL A 288 22.93 19.53 3.32
C VAL A 288 21.83 18.47 3.21
N CYS A 289 22.07 17.28 3.77
CA CYS A 289 21.08 16.20 3.75
C CYS A 289 19.79 16.60 4.47
N GLN A 290 19.88 17.21 5.65
CA GLN A 290 18.71 17.68 6.40
C GLN A 290 17.93 18.75 5.62
N ARG A 291 18.63 19.77 5.08
CA ARG A 291 17.99 20.86 4.35
C ARG A 291 17.26 20.39 3.09
N ARG A 292 17.86 19.44 2.36
CA ARG A 292 17.30 18.92 1.09
C ARG A 292 16.43 17.68 1.27
N ASN A 293 16.26 17.21 2.50
CA ASN A 293 15.59 15.95 2.81
C ASN A 293 16.14 14.77 2.01
N LEU A 294 17.48 14.60 2.06
CA LEU A 294 18.22 13.55 1.40
C LEU A 294 18.72 12.52 2.42
N ILE A 295 18.84 11.27 2.00
CA ILE A 295 19.50 10.24 2.80
C ILE A 295 21.01 10.40 2.72
N PHE A 296 21.72 10.10 3.82
CA PHE A 296 23.17 9.99 3.85
C PHE A 296 23.59 8.54 4.04
N LYS A 297 24.32 7.98 3.07
CA LYS A 297 24.91 6.66 3.13
C LYS A 297 26.42 6.77 3.35
N THR A 298 26.96 5.90 4.19
CA THR A 298 28.42 5.81 4.39
C THR A 298 28.89 4.38 4.15
N PHE A 299 30.10 4.25 3.62
CA PHE A 299 30.76 3.00 3.31
C PHE A 299 32.13 2.96 3.95
N THR A 300 32.59 1.79 4.35
CA THR A 300 33.94 1.58 4.90
C THR A 300 35.00 1.76 3.80
N SER A 301 36.24 2.04 4.21
CA SER A 301 37.37 2.13 3.26
C SER A 301 37.57 0.83 2.49
N ASP A 302 37.34 -0.32 3.13
CA ASP A 302 37.48 -1.65 2.50
C ASP A 302 36.40 -1.88 1.42
N GLU A 303 35.16 -1.46 1.64
CA GLU A 303 34.10 -1.51 0.63
C GLU A 303 34.42 -0.59 -0.55
N LEU A 304 34.86 0.64 -0.28
CA LEU A 304 35.23 1.61 -1.31
C LEU A 304 36.42 1.16 -2.16
N LYS A 305 37.40 0.47 -1.54
CA LYS A 305 38.59 -0.05 -2.21
C LYS A 305 38.27 -1.14 -3.25
N GLN A 306 37.16 -1.86 -3.08
CA GLN A 306 36.73 -2.91 -4.02
C GLN A 306 36.12 -2.37 -5.31
N VAL A 307 35.83 -1.07 -5.35
CA VAL A 307 35.20 -0.43 -6.51
C VAL A 307 36.23 0.03 -7.52
N ASP A 308 36.08 -0.40 -8.77
CA ASP A 308 36.89 0.11 -9.86
C ASP A 308 36.47 1.55 -10.22
N VAL A 309 37.40 2.50 -10.13
CA VAL A 309 37.14 3.93 -10.30
C VAL A 309 37.96 4.51 -11.45
N PRO A 310 37.38 5.37 -12.30
CA PRO A 310 38.10 5.90 -13.47
C PRO A 310 39.19 6.91 -13.12
N THR A 311 39.10 7.59 -11.94
CA THR A 311 40.09 8.63 -11.57
C THR A 311 40.69 8.38 -10.18
N PRO A 312 41.54 7.35 -10.02
CA PRO A 312 42.18 7.02 -8.75
C PRO A 312 43.14 8.14 -8.32
N SER A 313 43.38 8.25 -7.00
CA SER A 313 44.29 9.22 -6.38
C SER A 313 45.16 8.57 -5.34
N GLU A 314 46.45 8.51 -5.56
CA GLU A 314 47.44 7.98 -4.61
C GLU A 314 47.47 8.75 -3.27
N VAL A 315 47.13 10.06 -3.30
CA VAL A 315 47.07 10.87 -2.08
C VAL A 315 45.92 10.41 -1.19
N VAL A 316 44.73 10.25 -1.80
CA VAL A 316 43.54 9.78 -1.08
C VAL A 316 43.72 8.35 -0.57
N GLU A 317 44.37 7.48 -1.35
CA GLU A 317 44.66 6.10 -0.94
C GLU A 317 45.58 6.04 0.29
N ARG A 318 46.57 6.92 0.34
CA ARG A 318 47.47 7.01 1.52
C ARG A 318 46.77 7.57 2.76
N GLU A 319 45.82 8.48 2.60
CA GLU A 319 45.15 9.15 3.73
C GLU A 319 43.98 8.34 4.30
N VAL A 320 43.17 7.70 3.44
CA VAL A 320 41.91 7.06 3.86
C VAL A 320 41.77 5.61 3.40
N GLY A 321 42.80 5.03 2.76
CA GLY A 321 42.85 3.61 2.41
C GLY A 321 42.01 3.21 1.17
N THR A 322 41.52 4.17 0.39
CA THR A 322 40.76 3.94 -0.86
C THR A 322 41.24 4.89 -1.96
N PRO A 323 41.33 4.45 -3.24
CA PRO A 323 41.78 5.30 -4.33
C PRO A 323 40.85 6.46 -4.69
N SER A 324 39.57 6.39 -4.31
CA SER A 324 38.59 7.48 -4.52
C SER A 324 37.40 7.35 -3.56
N VAL A 325 37.13 8.40 -2.79
CA VAL A 325 35.93 8.45 -1.93
C VAL A 325 34.70 8.79 -2.77
N ALA A 326 34.74 9.88 -3.54
CA ALA A 326 33.55 10.39 -4.25
C ALA A 326 33.04 9.40 -5.30
N GLU A 327 33.90 8.89 -6.18
CA GLU A 327 33.46 7.96 -7.23
C GLU A 327 33.03 6.62 -6.66
N ALA A 328 33.83 6.03 -5.76
CA ALA A 328 33.52 4.74 -5.20
C ALA A 328 32.21 4.76 -4.38
N ALA A 329 32.00 5.81 -3.56
CA ALA A 329 30.76 5.96 -2.82
C ALA A 329 29.54 6.21 -3.74
N ALA A 330 29.68 6.99 -4.80
CA ALA A 330 28.62 7.17 -5.80
C ALA A 330 28.24 5.84 -6.47
N ILE A 331 29.26 5.06 -6.91
CA ILE A 331 29.05 3.78 -7.60
C ILE A 331 28.41 2.75 -6.65
N LEU A 332 28.87 2.63 -5.41
CA LEU A 332 28.25 1.71 -4.43
C LEU A 332 26.80 2.07 -4.10
N ALA A 333 26.46 3.35 -4.13
CA ALA A 333 25.12 3.81 -3.85
C ALA A 333 24.18 3.74 -5.04
N GLY A 334 24.68 4.04 -6.27
CA GLY A 334 23.89 4.25 -7.49
C GLY A 334 24.24 3.36 -8.69
N GLN A 335 25.30 2.53 -8.59
CA GLN A 335 25.74 1.54 -9.57
C GLN A 335 26.42 2.16 -10.83
N ASN A 336 25.69 2.91 -11.65
CA ASN A 336 26.16 3.39 -12.95
C ASN A 336 26.75 4.80 -12.84
N LEU A 337 28.10 4.94 -12.92
CA LEU A 337 28.77 6.25 -12.86
C LEU A 337 28.38 7.11 -14.07
N LYS A 338 27.73 8.25 -13.81
CA LYS A 338 27.27 9.20 -14.82
C LYS A 338 28.19 10.42 -14.95
N VAL A 339 28.76 10.86 -13.83
CA VAL A 339 29.72 11.96 -13.76
C VAL A 339 30.91 11.53 -12.93
N SER A 340 32.08 11.49 -13.57
CA SER A 340 33.34 11.24 -12.88
C SER A 340 33.70 12.40 -11.94
N LYS A 341 34.61 12.17 -11.03
CA LYS A 341 35.02 13.10 -9.97
C LYS A 341 35.29 14.52 -10.51
N GLN A 342 34.54 15.49 -10.00
CA GLN A 342 34.75 16.92 -10.19
C GLN A 342 35.36 17.52 -8.93
N ILE A 343 36.33 18.43 -9.06
CA ILE A 343 37.08 19.00 -7.95
C ILE A 343 36.76 20.50 -7.86
N PHE A 344 36.23 20.92 -6.73
CA PHE A 344 35.89 22.31 -6.43
C PHE A 344 36.84 22.84 -5.35
N LYS A 345 37.53 23.94 -5.63
CA LYS A 345 38.37 24.66 -4.68
C LYS A 345 37.73 26.00 -4.38
N SER A 346 37.41 26.23 -3.12
CA SER A 346 36.88 27.52 -2.69
C SER A 346 38.03 28.51 -2.51
N GLY A 347 37.95 29.67 -3.18
CA GLY A 347 39.03 30.68 -3.21
C GLY A 347 39.38 31.30 -1.86
N ASN A 348 38.54 31.22 -0.84
CA ASN A 348 38.67 31.84 0.48
C ASN A 348 38.53 30.89 1.67
N SER A 349 38.26 29.60 1.47
CA SER A 349 38.15 28.60 2.52
C SER A 349 39.16 27.47 2.31
N SER A 350 39.79 27.01 3.39
CA SER A 350 40.64 25.81 3.39
C SER A 350 39.80 24.60 3.04
N GLY A 351 40.13 23.92 1.94
CA GLY A 351 39.61 22.62 1.59
C GLY A 351 39.02 22.51 0.17
N ALA A 352 39.17 21.32 -0.40
CA ALA A 352 38.58 20.95 -1.67
C ALA A 352 37.37 20.06 -1.45
N VAL A 353 36.31 20.26 -2.24
CA VAL A 353 35.16 19.35 -2.34
C VAL A 353 35.27 18.57 -3.62
N THR A 354 35.14 17.26 -3.56
CA THR A 354 35.05 16.39 -4.72
C THR A 354 33.64 15.82 -4.82
N VAL A 355 33.05 15.86 -6.00
CA VAL A 355 31.71 15.37 -6.30
C VAL A 355 31.77 14.40 -7.47
N ALA A 356 31.15 13.24 -7.33
CA ALA A 356 30.88 12.32 -8.43
C ALA A 356 29.41 11.93 -8.38
N ILE A 357 28.80 11.56 -9.51
CA ILE A 357 27.38 11.22 -9.58
C ILE A 357 27.21 9.87 -10.25
N ALA A 358 26.49 8.96 -9.60
CA ALA A 358 26.04 7.71 -10.19
C ALA A 358 24.51 7.66 -10.26
N GLU A 359 23.99 6.91 -11.21
CA GLU A 359 22.55 6.72 -11.43
C GLU A 359 22.18 5.27 -11.11
N SER A 360 21.17 5.07 -10.26
CA SER A 360 20.61 3.76 -9.96
C SER A 360 19.53 3.37 -10.98
N GLU A 361 19.36 2.07 -11.21
CA GLU A 361 18.31 1.55 -12.09
C GLU A 361 16.91 1.84 -11.54
N THR A 362 16.76 1.74 -10.21
CA THR A 362 15.50 2.05 -9.52
C THR A 362 15.66 3.27 -8.63
N GLU A 363 14.59 4.03 -8.51
CA GLU A 363 14.54 5.22 -7.68
C GLU A 363 14.48 4.91 -6.18
N TYR A 364 14.95 5.86 -5.39
CA TYR A 364 14.79 5.85 -3.93
C TYR A 364 13.44 6.47 -3.57
N ILE A 365 12.51 5.65 -3.05
CA ILE A 365 11.15 6.09 -2.73
C ILE A 365 11.11 7.07 -1.55
N GLY A 366 12.00 6.91 -0.57
CA GLY A 366 12.19 7.89 0.51
C GLY A 366 11.58 7.51 1.85
N HIS A 367 10.94 6.35 1.96
CA HIS A 367 10.40 5.84 3.22
C HIS A 367 10.52 4.31 3.31
N THR A 368 10.37 3.79 4.52
CA THR A 368 10.29 2.35 4.77
C THR A 368 8.97 1.82 4.26
N GLY A 369 9.03 0.77 3.43
CA GLY A 369 7.83 0.15 2.91
C GLY A 369 7.05 -0.62 3.97
N LYS A 370 5.79 -0.90 3.63
CA LYS A 370 4.84 -1.62 4.47
C LYS A 370 4.35 -2.87 3.75
N LEU A 371 4.14 -3.93 4.50
CA LEU A 371 3.62 -5.19 3.99
C LEU A 371 2.37 -5.57 4.77
N TYR A 372 1.22 -5.42 4.14
CA TYR A 372 -0.08 -5.71 4.69
C TYR A 372 -0.51 -7.11 4.28
N LEU A 373 -0.71 -8.01 5.25
CA LEU A 373 -1.23 -9.36 5.04
C LEU A 373 -2.74 -9.32 5.30
N VAL A 374 -3.55 -9.38 4.25
CA VAL A 374 -4.96 -8.98 4.32
C VAL A 374 -5.88 -10.17 4.03
N GLY A 375 -6.74 -10.50 5.01
CA GLY A 375 -7.86 -11.41 4.83
C GLY A 375 -9.09 -10.66 4.29
N ILE A 376 -9.56 -11.02 3.08
CA ILE A 376 -10.68 -10.34 2.43
C ILE A 376 -12.04 -10.99 2.73
N GLY A 377 -12.09 -11.93 3.68
CA GLY A 377 -13.34 -12.65 3.97
C GLY A 377 -13.79 -13.59 2.84
N PRO A 378 -15.07 -13.99 2.81
CA PRO A 378 -15.56 -15.03 1.89
C PRO A 378 -15.74 -14.57 0.44
N GLY A 379 -15.64 -13.27 0.15
CA GLY A 379 -15.73 -12.71 -1.19
C GLY A 379 -16.82 -11.64 -1.37
N ASN A 380 -17.72 -11.47 -0.42
CA ASN A 380 -18.66 -10.35 -0.41
C ASN A 380 -18.01 -9.15 0.30
N LEU A 381 -18.01 -7.97 -0.35
CA LEU A 381 -17.41 -6.75 0.18
C LEU A 381 -17.98 -6.30 1.54
N ASN A 382 -19.24 -6.64 1.84
CA ASN A 382 -19.84 -6.35 3.14
C ASN A 382 -19.30 -7.25 4.26
N GLN A 383 -18.56 -8.30 3.92
CA GLN A 383 -17.92 -9.23 4.87
C GLN A 383 -16.42 -8.96 5.04
N ILE A 384 -15.88 -7.95 4.39
CA ILE A 384 -14.51 -7.47 4.60
C ILE A 384 -14.52 -6.50 5.78
N THR A 385 -13.55 -6.65 6.70
CA THR A 385 -13.44 -5.71 7.83
C THR A 385 -13.08 -4.30 7.34
N PRO A 386 -13.56 -3.23 7.98
CA PRO A 386 -13.22 -1.85 7.60
C PRO A 386 -11.70 -1.60 7.54
N ALA A 387 -10.95 -2.18 8.49
CA ALA A 387 -9.50 -2.07 8.51
C ALA A 387 -8.83 -2.75 7.29
N ALA A 388 -9.32 -3.93 6.87
CA ALA A 388 -8.82 -4.62 5.69
C ALA A 388 -9.14 -3.83 4.40
N LYS A 389 -10.33 -3.24 4.27
CA LYS A 389 -10.67 -2.37 3.15
C LYS A 389 -9.76 -1.14 3.09
N ALA A 390 -9.56 -0.45 4.22
CA ALA A 390 -8.68 0.70 4.31
C ALA A 390 -7.24 0.34 3.90
N ALA A 391 -6.72 -0.82 4.34
CA ALA A 391 -5.40 -1.32 3.98
C ALA A 391 -5.26 -1.56 2.45
N ILE A 392 -6.29 -2.14 1.82
CA ILE A 392 -6.32 -2.35 0.36
C ILE A 392 -6.35 -1.01 -0.38
N ILE A 393 -7.18 -0.06 0.07
CA ILE A 393 -7.30 1.27 -0.54
C ILE A 393 -6.01 2.08 -0.38
N GLU A 394 -5.34 2.01 0.78
CA GLU A 394 -4.08 2.71 1.03
C GLU A 394 -2.92 2.15 0.22
N ALA A 395 -2.89 0.84 -0.02
CA ALA A 395 -1.76 0.16 -0.63
C ALA A 395 -1.35 0.77 -2.00
N ASP A 396 -0.05 0.90 -2.23
CA ASP A 396 0.52 1.26 -3.53
C ASP A 396 0.45 0.07 -4.50
N ALA A 397 0.59 -1.15 -3.96
CA ALA A 397 0.51 -2.38 -4.71
C ALA A 397 -0.42 -3.41 -4.04
N ILE A 398 -1.18 -4.12 -4.86
CA ILE A 398 -1.99 -5.28 -4.46
C ILE A 398 -1.39 -6.51 -5.10
N VAL A 399 -1.06 -7.51 -4.29
CA VAL A 399 -0.50 -8.79 -4.75
C VAL A 399 -1.42 -9.93 -4.30
N GLY A 400 -1.86 -10.80 -5.23
CA GLY A 400 -2.80 -11.83 -4.86
C GLY A 400 -3.01 -12.92 -5.91
N TYR A 401 -3.77 -13.95 -5.53
CA TYR A 401 -4.33 -14.90 -6.49
C TYR A 401 -5.41 -14.19 -7.33
N THR A 402 -5.40 -14.42 -8.65
CA THR A 402 -6.27 -13.72 -9.61
C THR A 402 -7.72 -13.64 -9.16
N LEU A 403 -8.33 -14.77 -8.77
CA LEU A 403 -9.71 -14.80 -8.28
C LEU A 403 -9.94 -13.89 -7.06
N TYR A 404 -8.96 -13.78 -6.14
CA TYR A 404 -9.12 -12.96 -4.93
C TYR A 404 -8.99 -11.47 -5.24
N VAL A 405 -8.13 -11.12 -6.19
CA VAL A 405 -7.96 -9.76 -6.69
C VAL A 405 -9.20 -9.27 -7.44
N GLU A 406 -9.89 -10.15 -8.18
CA GLU A 406 -11.17 -9.87 -8.82
C GLU A 406 -12.29 -9.56 -7.81
N LEU A 407 -12.32 -10.25 -6.67
CA LEU A 407 -13.33 -10.05 -5.62
C LEU A 407 -13.28 -8.65 -4.97
N ILE A 408 -12.18 -7.94 -5.10
CA ILE A 408 -11.96 -6.60 -4.54
C ILE A 408 -11.86 -5.51 -5.62
N GLU A 409 -12.33 -5.79 -6.84
CA GLU A 409 -12.21 -4.87 -7.99
C GLU A 409 -12.65 -3.45 -7.68
N SER A 410 -13.78 -3.28 -7.00
CA SER A 410 -14.33 -1.97 -6.66
C SER A 410 -13.56 -1.21 -5.55
N LEU A 411 -12.60 -1.85 -4.89
CA LEU A 411 -11.72 -1.21 -3.90
C LEU A 411 -10.40 -0.73 -4.52
N LYS A 412 -10.11 -1.14 -5.74
CA LYS A 412 -8.89 -0.72 -6.44
C LYS A 412 -8.95 0.75 -6.82
N ARG A 413 -7.79 1.38 -6.82
CA ARG A 413 -7.64 2.79 -7.23
C ARG A 413 -6.94 2.89 -8.58
N PRO A 414 -7.22 3.92 -9.40
CA PRO A 414 -6.39 4.23 -10.56
C PRO A 414 -4.91 4.37 -10.17
N ALA A 415 -4.01 3.89 -11.01
CA ALA A 415 -2.56 3.89 -10.81
C ALA A 415 -2.04 3.01 -9.66
N GLN A 416 -2.87 2.19 -9.05
CA GLN A 416 -2.44 1.18 -8.11
C GLN A 416 -1.81 0.01 -8.86
N ILE A 417 -0.65 -0.46 -8.42
CA ILE A 417 0.00 -1.64 -8.98
C ILE A 417 -0.83 -2.87 -8.61
N VAL A 418 -1.25 -3.67 -9.59
CA VAL A 418 -2.04 -4.88 -9.34
C VAL A 418 -1.36 -6.09 -9.94
N GLU A 419 -0.65 -6.86 -9.11
CA GLU A 419 0.02 -8.08 -9.53
C GLU A 419 -0.79 -9.30 -9.11
N SER A 420 -1.51 -9.89 -10.06
CA SER A 420 -2.25 -11.13 -9.87
C SER A 420 -1.52 -12.30 -10.54
N SER A 421 -1.57 -13.46 -9.91
CA SER A 421 -0.95 -14.67 -10.44
C SER A 421 -1.85 -15.89 -10.20
N PRO A 422 -1.73 -16.95 -11.03
CA PRO A 422 -2.52 -18.16 -10.87
C PRO A 422 -2.17 -18.90 -9.56
N ILE A 423 -3.02 -19.85 -9.19
CA ILE A 423 -2.76 -20.79 -8.10
C ILE A 423 -1.43 -21.54 -8.37
N THR A 424 -0.74 -22.01 -7.35
CA THR A 424 0.57 -22.69 -7.40
C THR A 424 1.80 -21.77 -7.53
N GLN A 425 1.62 -20.45 -7.49
CA GLN A 425 2.71 -19.47 -7.50
C GLN A 425 2.81 -18.70 -6.17
N GLU A 426 2.45 -19.35 -5.06
CA GLU A 426 2.39 -18.73 -3.74
C GLU A 426 3.74 -18.18 -3.30
N GLN A 427 4.82 -18.93 -3.49
CA GLN A 427 6.18 -18.51 -3.11
C GLN A 427 6.64 -17.29 -3.93
N GLN A 428 6.48 -17.34 -5.24
CA GLN A 428 6.82 -16.21 -6.13
C GLN A 428 6.04 -14.95 -5.76
N ARG A 429 4.76 -15.12 -5.42
CA ARG A 429 3.88 -14.04 -4.95
C ARG A 429 4.35 -13.43 -3.64
N ALA A 430 4.79 -14.27 -2.68
CA ALA A 430 5.34 -13.82 -1.41
C ALA A 430 6.65 -13.05 -1.62
N GLN A 431 7.57 -13.59 -2.41
CA GLN A 431 8.85 -12.95 -2.73
C GLN A 431 8.64 -11.61 -3.43
N ARG A 432 7.76 -11.55 -4.42
CA ARG A 432 7.46 -10.31 -5.14
C ARG A 432 6.87 -9.24 -4.24
N ALA A 433 5.96 -9.60 -3.35
CA ALA A 433 5.40 -8.66 -2.38
C ALA A 433 6.48 -8.10 -1.42
N ILE A 434 7.42 -8.94 -1.00
CA ILE A 434 8.54 -8.55 -0.15
C ILE A 434 9.49 -7.60 -0.90
N GLU A 435 9.84 -7.89 -2.16
CA GLU A 435 10.67 -7.04 -3.00
C GLU A 435 10.09 -5.63 -3.13
N LEU A 436 8.80 -5.53 -3.48
CA LEU A 436 8.10 -4.24 -3.60
C LEU A 436 8.08 -3.48 -2.26
N ALA A 437 7.87 -4.18 -1.15
CA ALA A 437 7.89 -3.56 0.17
C ALA A 437 9.31 -3.17 0.63
N GLN A 438 10.34 -3.95 0.31
CA GLN A 438 11.74 -3.59 0.57
C GLN A 438 12.17 -2.37 -0.24
N TRP A 439 11.63 -2.21 -1.44
CA TRP A 439 11.85 -1.02 -2.26
C TRP A 439 11.25 0.26 -1.63
N GLY A 440 10.22 0.12 -0.78
CA GLY A 440 9.60 1.22 -0.05
C GLY A 440 8.09 1.36 -0.27
N LEU A 441 7.47 0.51 -1.12
CA LEU A 441 6.02 0.57 -1.37
C LEU A 441 5.21 0.01 -0.19
N THR A 442 3.97 0.47 -0.08
CA THR A 442 2.95 -0.16 0.76
C THR A 442 2.26 -1.25 -0.04
N VAL A 443 2.45 -2.50 0.33
CA VAL A 443 1.99 -3.67 -0.43
C VAL A 443 0.92 -4.42 0.35
N ALA A 444 -0.26 -4.65 -0.25
CA ALA A 444 -1.32 -5.50 0.29
C ALA A 444 -1.28 -6.89 -0.34
N VAL A 445 -0.94 -7.91 0.44
CA VAL A 445 -1.04 -9.32 0.03
C VAL A 445 -2.41 -9.84 0.43
N VAL A 446 -3.27 -10.09 -0.55
CA VAL A 446 -4.68 -10.47 -0.31
C VAL A 446 -4.90 -11.97 -0.32
N SER A 447 -5.66 -12.46 0.65
CA SER A 447 -6.08 -13.86 0.78
C SER A 447 -7.58 -13.95 1.02
N SER A 448 -8.26 -14.91 0.39
CA SER A 448 -9.66 -15.20 0.71
C SER A 448 -9.79 -15.75 2.14
N GLY A 449 -10.88 -15.44 2.81
CA GLY A 449 -11.07 -15.78 4.19
C GLY A 449 -10.16 -14.97 5.11
N ASP A 450 -9.49 -15.64 6.02
CA ASP A 450 -8.45 -15.11 6.89
C ASP A 450 -7.07 -15.41 6.31
N CYS A 451 -6.17 -14.42 6.29
CA CYS A 451 -4.84 -14.58 5.69
C CYS A 451 -3.91 -15.51 6.49
N GLY A 452 -4.19 -15.74 7.79
CA GLY A 452 -3.44 -16.64 8.67
C GLY A 452 -3.98 -18.07 8.73
N ILE A 453 -5.17 -18.34 8.13
CA ILE A 453 -5.78 -19.68 8.12
C ILE A 453 -5.72 -20.24 6.69
N TYR A 454 -4.69 -21.05 6.42
CA TYR A 454 -4.38 -21.57 5.09
C TYR A 454 -4.23 -20.50 4.01
N GLY A 455 -3.86 -19.28 4.42
CA GLY A 455 -3.62 -18.12 3.55
C GLY A 455 -2.13 -17.79 3.43
N MET A 456 -1.85 -16.63 2.85
CA MET A 456 -0.48 -16.22 2.49
C MET A 456 0.37 -15.75 3.67
N ALA A 457 -0.23 -15.42 4.84
CA ALA A 457 0.50 -14.75 5.92
C ALA A 457 1.67 -15.59 6.47
N GLY A 458 1.47 -16.90 6.64
CA GLY A 458 2.52 -17.80 7.10
C GLY A 458 3.71 -17.83 6.14
N LEU A 459 3.44 -18.03 4.85
CA LEU A 459 4.48 -18.11 3.82
C LEU A 459 5.27 -16.81 3.69
N VAL A 460 4.59 -15.66 3.71
CA VAL A 460 5.26 -14.36 3.63
C VAL A 460 6.19 -14.13 4.83
N LEU A 461 5.76 -14.51 6.04
CA LEU A 461 6.59 -14.40 7.24
C LEU A 461 7.78 -15.38 7.21
N GLU A 462 7.62 -16.57 6.66
CA GLU A 462 8.71 -17.54 6.46
C GLU A 462 9.74 -16.99 5.44
N GLU A 463 9.32 -16.44 4.32
CA GLU A 463 10.21 -15.82 3.31
C GLU A 463 10.96 -14.61 3.90
N LEU A 464 10.29 -13.77 4.70
CA LEU A 464 10.94 -12.68 5.43
C LEU A 464 12.00 -13.19 6.42
N GLN A 465 11.73 -14.29 7.12
CA GLN A 465 12.68 -14.93 8.03
C GLN A 465 13.90 -15.43 7.27
N LEU A 466 13.71 -16.08 6.12
CA LEU A 466 14.79 -16.54 5.24
C LEU A 466 15.65 -15.37 4.72
N ALA A 467 15.04 -14.23 4.48
CA ALA A 467 15.73 -12.99 4.08
C ALA A 467 16.40 -12.24 5.26
N ASN A 468 16.49 -12.83 6.46
CA ASN A 468 17.05 -12.21 7.66
C ASN A 468 16.36 -10.88 8.04
N TRP A 469 15.05 -10.79 7.87
CA TRP A 469 14.28 -9.61 8.23
C TRP A 469 14.45 -9.25 9.72
N ASN A 470 14.70 -7.97 9.99
CA ASN A 470 14.99 -7.43 11.32
C ASN A 470 13.75 -7.12 12.18
N GLY A 471 12.55 -7.47 11.70
CA GLY A 471 11.28 -7.18 12.36
C GLY A 471 10.78 -5.73 12.19
N LYS A 472 11.51 -4.88 11.44
CA LYS A 472 11.20 -3.44 11.33
C LYS A 472 11.04 -2.94 9.89
N ALA A 473 11.84 -3.44 8.96
CA ALA A 473 11.85 -2.98 7.58
C ALA A 473 11.84 -4.18 6.60
N PRO A 474 10.78 -4.35 5.81
CA PRO A 474 9.53 -3.59 5.79
C PRO A 474 8.70 -3.74 7.09
N GLN A 475 7.81 -2.78 7.36
CA GLN A 475 6.84 -2.90 8.45
C GLN A 475 5.76 -3.89 8.06
N VAL A 476 5.51 -4.91 8.89
CA VAL A 476 4.49 -5.93 8.62
C VAL A 476 3.28 -5.73 9.50
N GLN A 477 2.08 -5.79 8.91
CA GLN A 477 0.81 -5.75 9.63
C GLN A 477 -0.15 -6.80 9.08
N VAL A 478 -0.83 -7.51 9.98
CA VAL A 478 -1.80 -8.56 9.63
C VAL A 478 -3.22 -8.04 9.87
N PHE A 479 -4.07 -8.15 8.87
CA PHE A 479 -5.48 -7.79 8.92
C PHE A 479 -6.32 -9.04 8.83
N PRO A 480 -7.04 -9.44 9.89
CA PRO A 480 -7.85 -10.65 9.90
C PRO A 480 -9.05 -10.52 8.96
N GLY A 481 -9.48 -11.64 8.42
CA GLY A 481 -10.71 -11.75 7.64
C GLY A 481 -11.65 -12.82 8.22
N ILE A 482 -12.92 -12.80 7.82
CA ILE A 482 -13.88 -13.85 8.20
C ILE A 482 -13.46 -15.14 7.47
N SER A 483 -13.01 -16.14 8.25
CA SER A 483 -12.51 -17.40 7.69
C SER A 483 -13.60 -18.23 7.03
N ALA A 484 -13.23 -19.14 6.13
CA ALA A 484 -14.19 -20.00 5.45
C ALA A 484 -15.01 -20.86 6.44
N LEU A 485 -14.39 -21.30 7.55
CA LEU A 485 -15.11 -22.05 8.59
C LEU A 485 -16.21 -21.21 9.25
N GLN A 486 -15.94 -19.95 9.58
CA GLN A 486 -16.92 -19.05 10.19
C GLN A 486 -18.01 -18.67 9.18
N SER A 487 -17.61 -18.40 7.95
CA SER A 487 -18.51 -18.09 6.85
C SER A 487 -19.49 -19.25 6.60
N ALA A 488 -18.99 -20.46 6.43
CA ALA A 488 -19.82 -21.64 6.22
C ALA A 488 -20.73 -21.93 7.42
N ALA A 489 -20.20 -21.85 8.64
CA ALA A 489 -20.99 -22.08 9.85
C ALA A 489 -22.17 -21.10 9.99
N SER A 490 -21.94 -19.82 9.70
CA SER A 490 -22.99 -18.79 9.80
C SER A 490 -24.11 -18.96 8.79
N ARG A 491 -23.86 -19.69 7.69
CA ARG A 491 -24.87 -19.98 6.65
C ARG A 491 -25.79 -21.15 7.03
N VAL A 492 -25.36 -22.00 7.96
CA VAL A 492 -26.11 -23.21 8.34
C VAL A 492 -26.58 -23.19 9.79
N GLY A 493 -26.25 -22.17 10.57
CA GLY A 493 -26.72 -22.01 11.94
C GLY A 493 -25.63 -21.81 12.97
N ALA A 494 -25.59 -22.67 14.00
CA ALA A 494 -24.60 -22.61 15.08
C ALA A 494 -23.93 -23.97 15.30
N PRO A 495 -23.26 -24.56 14.30
CA PRO A 495 -22.61 -25.85 14.45
C PRO A 495 -21.37 -25.78 15.34
N LEU A 496 -20.68 -24.62 15.45
CA LEU A 496 -19.39 -24.46 16.13
C LEU A 496 -19.50 -24.06 17.62
N MET A 497 -20.63 -24.32 18.26
CA MET A 497 -20.87 -23.93 19.67
C MET A 497 -20.15 -24.79 20.70
N HIS A 498 -19.50 -25.87 20.30
CA HIS A 498 -18.66 -26.72 21.11
C HIS A 498 -17.22 -26.72 20.56
N ASP A 499 -16.35 -27.59 21.12
CA ASP A 499 -14.96 -27.70 20.64
C ASP A 499 -14.92 -28.14 19.20
N PHE A 500 -14.12 -27.45 18.40
CA PHE A 500 -14.02 -27.66 16.96
C PHE A 500 -12.57 -27.61 16.47
N CYS A 501 -12.32 -28.18 15.30
CA CYS A 501 -11.04 -28.07 14.61
C CYS A 501 -11.22 -27.84 13.12
N ALA A 502 -10.19 -27.26 12.49
CA ALA A 502 -10.06 -27.09 11.04
C ALA A 502 -8.96 -27.99 10.52
N ILE A 503 -9.25 -28.76 9.47
CA ILE A 503 -8.29 -29.67 8.83
C ILE A 503 -8.32 -29.45 7.32
N SER A 504 -7.17 -29.13 6.72
CA SER A 504 -7.03 -29.12 5.28
C SER A 504 -6.75 -30.54 4.76
N LEU A 505 -7.50 -30.96 3.74
CA LEU A 505 -7.26 -32.23 3.05
C LEU A 505 -6.21 -32.12 1.93
N SER A 506 -5.57 -30.96 1.79
CA SER A 506 -4.48 -30.79 0.81
C SER A 506 -3.21 -31.48 1.29
N ASP A 507 -2.78 -32.48 0.53
CA ASP A 507 -1.56 -33.27 0.75
C ASP A 507 -0.35 -32.74 -0.04
N LEU A 508 -0.45 -31.52 -0.57
CA LEU A 508 0.63 -30.89 -1.34
C LEU A 508 1.85 -30.56 -0.47
N LEU A 509 1.61 -30.03 0.73
CA LEU A 509 2.67 -29.60 1.66
C LEU A 509 2.72 -30.44 2.94
N THR A 510 1.63 -31.14 3.28
CA THR A 510 1.54 -31.98 4.46
C THR A 510 1.37 -33.44 4.03
N PRO A 511 2.23 -34.39 4.45
CA PRO A 511 2.09 -35.80 4.11
C PRO A 511 0.70 -36.33 4.49
N TRP A 512 0.11 -37.15 3.63
CA TRP A 512 -1.26 -37.65 3.80
C TRP A 512 -1.44 -38.44 5.11
N GLU A 513 -0.45 -39.19 5.54
CA GLU A 513 -0.46 -39.96 6.80
C GLU A 513 -0.62 -39.02 8.01
N ILE A 514 -0.04 -37.84 7.98
CA ILE A 514 -0.19 -36.83 9.03
C ILE A 514 -1.61 -36.27 9.03
N ILE A 515 -2.18 -36.02 7.86
CA ILE A 515 -3.57 -35.55 7.73
C ILE A 515 -4.52 -36.64 8.26
N GLN A 516 -4.34 -37.90 7.89
CA GLN A 516 -5.13 -39.02 8.41
C GLN A 516 -5.04 -39.14 9.93
N LYS A 517 -3.84 -38.98 10.52
CA LYS A 517 -3.64 -38.97 11.98
C LYS A 517 -4.48 -37.89 12.65
N ARG A 518 -4.50 -36.67 12.06
CA ARG A 518 -5.31 -35.55 12.56
C ARG A 518 -6.80 -35.82 12.44
N LEU A 519 -7.26 -36.39 11.31
CA LEU A 519 -8.66 -36.80 11.11
C LEU A 519 -9.11 -37.84 12.14
N LYS A 520 -8.28 -38.88 12.41
CA LYS A 520 -8.55 -39.90 13.43
C LYS A 520 -8.65 -39.28 14.83
N ALA A 521 -7.75 -38.38 15.19
CA ALA A 521 -7.77 -37.68 16.47
C ALA A 521 -9.02 -36.79 16.61
N ALA A 522 -9.41 -36.06 15.58
CA ALA A 522 -10.61 -35.24 15.58
C ALA A 522 -11.89 -36.09 15.67
N ALA A 523 -11.96 -37.21 15.00
CA ALA A 523 -13.09 -38.13 15.04
C ALA A 523 -13.25 -38.79 16.41
N SER A 524 -12.15 -39.33 16.98
CA SER A 524 -12.16 -40.00 18.30
C SER A 524 -12.36 -39.01 19.46
N GLY A 525 -11.89 -37.74 19.33
CA GLY A 525 -12.09 -36.67 20.30
C GLY A 525 -13.45 -35.99 20.22
N ASP A 526 -14.32 -36.42 19.30
CA ASP A 526 -15.66 -35.86 19.05
C ASP A 526 -15.69 -34.35 18.74
N PHE A 527 -14.64 -33.83 18.08
CA PHE A 527 -14.58 -32.43 17.64
C PHE A 527 -15.50 -32.18 16.44
N ILE A 528 -16.24 -31.09 16.44
CA ILE A 528 -16.85 -30.58 15.21
C ILE A 528 -15.70 -30.27 14.25
N THR A 529 -15.73 -30.81 13.03
CA THR A 529 -14.58 -30.72 12.15
C THR A 529 -14.94 -30.00 10.85
N THR A 530 -14.22 -28.92 10.57
CA THR A 530 -14.32 -28.21 9.30
C THR A 530 -13.21 -28.66 8.37
N LEU A 531 -13.56 -29.21 7.21
CA LEU A 531 -12.64 -29.65 6.19
C LEU A 531 -12.44 -28.55 5.15
N TYR A 532 -11.18 -28.12 5.00
CA TYR A 532 -10.71 -27.20 3.97
C TYR A 532 -10.12 -27.98 2.80
N ASN A 533 -10.18 -27.37 1.61
CA ASN A 533 -9.66 -27.99 0.39
C ASN A 533 -10.14 -29.46 0.23
N PRO A 534 -11.44 -29.73 0.35
CA PRO A 534 -11.93 -31.10 0.48
C PRO A 534 -11.68 -31.92 -0.79
N ARG A 535 -11.71 -31.31 -1.98
CA ARG A 535 -11.54 -32.00 -3.25
C ARG A 535 -10.89 -31.10 -4.30
N SER A 536 -10.10 -31.66 -5.22
CA SER A 536 -9.62 -31.00 -6.43
C SER A 536 -9.70 -31.95 -7.63
N HIS A 537 -9.37 -31.47 -8.85
CA HIS A 537 -9.33 -32.36 -10.04
C HIS A 537 -8.44 -33.58 -9.86
N LYS A 538 -7.33 -33.48 -9.11
CA LYS A 538 -6.37 -34.58 -8.91
C LYS A 538 -6.53 -35.26 -7.54
N ARG A 539 -7.25 -34.66 -6.59
CA ARG A 539 -7.39 -35.13 -5.22
C ARG A 539 -8.86 -35.43 -4.96
N THR A 540 -9.25 -36.70 -5.11
CA THR A 540 -10.65 -37.15 -4.97
C THR A 540 -10.84 -38.12 -3.83
N GLU A 541 -9.81 -38.88 -3.44
CA GLU A 541 -9.87 -39.97 -2.45
C GLU A 541 -9.82 -39.47 -1.00
N GLN A 542 -9.26 -38.27 -0.77
CA GLN A 542 -9.03 -37.73 0.57
C GLN A 542 -10.32 -37.49 1.32
N ILE A 543 -11.36 -36.97 0.64
CA ILE A 543 -12.67 -36.72 1.24
C ILE A 543 -13.41 -38.03 1.55
N ILE A 544 -13.25 -39.07 0.70
CA ILE A 544 -13.82 -40.39 0.92
C ILE A 544 -13.18 -41.06 2.15
N THR A 545 -11.85 -40.95 2.27
CA THR A 545 -11.12 -41.44 3.43
C THR A 545 -11.52 -40.68 4.70
N ALA A 546 -11.69 -39.38 4.61
CA ALA A 546 -12.16 -38.56 5.75
C ALA A 546 -13.54 -39.02 6.23
N GLN A 547 -14.53 -39.19 5.33
CA GLN A 547 -15.84 -39.76 5.67
C GLN A 547 -15.72 -41.12 6.37
N SER A 548 -14.94 -42.03 5.80
CA SER A 548 -14.72 -43.39 6.36
C SER A 548 -14.13 -43.33 7.79
N ILE A 549 -13.18 -42.45 8.03
CA ILE A 549 -12.60 -42.26 9.37
C ILE A 549 -13.66 -41.77 10.37
N PHE A 550 -14.45 -40.76 10.01
CA PHE A 550 -15.51 -40.23 10.88
C PHE A 550 -16.62 -41.23 11.12
N ALA A 551 -17.00 -42.05 10.13
CA ALA A 551 -18.01 -43.10 10.23
C ALA A 551 -17.65 -44.20 11.24
N GLN A 552 -16.36 -44.38 11.59
CA GLN A 552 -15.93 -45.33 12.65
C GLN A 552 -16.25 -44.82 14.09
N HIS A 553 -16.50 -43.52 14.25
CA HIS A 553 -16.67 -42.87 15.56
C HIS A 553 -18.01 -42.17 15.72
N ARG A 554 -18.82 -42.04 14.67
CA ARG A 554 -20.07 -41.27 14.63
C ARG A 554 -21.19 -42.01 13.95
N SER A 555 -22.42 -41.65 14.32
CA SER A 555 -23.61 -42.14 13.65
C SER A 555 -23.62 -41.78 12.16
N PRO A 556 -24.09 -42.70 11.30
CA PRO A 556 -24.35 -42.36 9.88
C PRO A 556 -25.25 -41.14 9.71
N ASN A 557 -26.16 -40.90 10.63
CA ASN A 557 -27.08 -39.75 10.63
C ASN A 557 -26.47 -38.46 11.22
N THR A 558 -25.18 -38.43 11.59
CA THR A 558 -24.53 -37.22 12.09
C THR A 558 -24.65 -36.12 11.04
N PRO A 559 -25.14 -34.91 11.43
CA PRO A 559 -25.31 -33.80 10.47
C PRO A 559 -23.99 -33.36 9.85
N VAL A 560 -24.05 -33.10 8.56
CA VAL A 560 -22.95 -32.53 7.78
C VAL A 560 -23.48 -31.36 6.96
N ALA A 561 -22.77 -30.24 7.00
CA ALA A 561 -23.02 -29.09 6.13
C ALA A 561 -21.98 -29.01 5.03
N ILE A 562 -22.44 -28.83 3.80
CA ILE A 562 -21.63 -28.62 2.59
C ILE A 562 -21.99 -27.23 2.09
N VAL A 563 -21.03 -26.30 2.16
CA VAL A 563 -21.24 -24.90 1.77
C VAL A 563 -20.23 -24.54 0.69
N GLU A 564 -20.73 -24.35 -0.51
CA GLU A 564 -19.97 -23.91 -1.67
C GLU A 564 -20.07 -22.40 -1.82
N LYS A 565 -18.95 -21.71 -2.02
CA LYS A 565 -18.88 -20.27 -2.31
C LYS A 565 -19.69 -19.40 -1.33
N ALA A 566 -19.55 -19.64 -0.02
CA ALA A 566 -20.26 -18.91 1.02
C ALA A 566 -20.21 -17.39 0.78
N TYR A 567 -21.37 -16.71 0.87
CA TYR A 567 -21.54 -15.26 0.67
C TYR A 567 -21.20 -14.74 -0.74
N ARG A 568 -21.13 -15.60 -1.75
CA ARG A 568 -20.98 -15.21 -3.17
C ARG A 568 -22.29 -15.41 -3.92
N ASP A 569 -22.41 -14.80 -5.10
CA ASP A 569 -23.65 -14.83 -5.91
C ASP A 569 -24.13 -16.25 -6.26
N ASN A 570 -23.20 -17.21 -6.36
CA ASN A 570 -23.48 -18.60 -6.69
C ASN A 570 -23.35 -19.51 -5.45
N GLU A 571 -23.70 -19.03 -4.26
CA GLU A 571 -23.66 -19.81 -3.03
C GLU A 571 -24.61 -21.02 -3.11
N GLN A 572 -24.11 -22.19 -2.71
CA GLN A 572 -24.91 -23.41 -2.57
C GLN A 572 -24.75 -23.95 -1.14
N ILE A 573 -25.86 -24.23 -0.48
CA ILE A 573 -25.89 -24.74 0.89
C ILE A 573 -26.65 -26.06 0.90
N THR A 574 -26.00 -27.12 1.40
CA THR A 574 -26.60 -28.44 1.58
C THR A 574 -26.36 -28.92 3.01
N ILE A 575 -27.43 -29.19 3.75
CA ILE A 575 -27.37 -29.90 5.02
C ILE A 575 -27.79 -31.35 4.77
N THR A 576 -26.90 -32.27 5.08
CA THR A 576 -27.05 -33.70 4.84
C THR A 576 -26.58 -34.51 6.05
N THR A 577 -26.29 -35.78 5.85
CA THR A 577 -25.77 -36.70 6.89
C THR A 577 -24.39 -37.25 6.50
N LEU A 578 -23.67 -37.78 7.46
CA LEU A 578 -22.31 -38.30 7.26
C LEU A 578 -22.27 -39.41 6.21
N ASP A 579 -23.28 -40.30 6.18
CA ASP A 579 -23.38 -41.37 5.19
C ASP A 579 -23.64 -40.86 3.79
N LYS A 580 -24.37 -39.73 3.63
CA LYS A 580 -24.79 -39.20 2.33
C LYS A 580 -23.95 -38.03 1.82
N MET A 581 -22.94 -37.62 2.58
CA MET A 581 -22.20 -36.41 2.22
C MET A 581 -21.50 -36.49 0.86
N LEU A 582 -21.15 -37.67 0.41
CA LEU A 582 -20.48 -37.88 -0.89
C LEU A 582 -21.46 -37.92 -2.07
N ASP A 583 -22.78 -37.99 -1.83
CA ASP A 583 -23.81 -37.92 -2.87
C ASP A 583 -23.97 -36.50 -3.43
N HIS A 584 -23.37 -35.49 -2.76
CA HIS A 584 -23.45 -34.08 -3.12
C HIS A 584 -22.17 -33.57 -3.79
N PRO A 585 -22.27 -32.53 -4.63
CA PRO A 585 -21.10 -31.91 -5.22
C PRO A 585 -20.16 -31.33 -4.15
N ILE A 586 -18.87 -31.64 -4.24
CA ILE A 586 -17.81 -31.09 -3.39
C ILE A 586 -16.63 -30.76 -4.30
N ASP A 587 -16.16 -29.53 -4.23
CA ASP A 587 -15.03 -29.02 -5.02
C ASP A 587 -14.03 -28.20 -4.18
N MET A 588 -13.13 -27.45 -4.85
CA MET A 588 -12.11 -26.61 -4.20
C MET A 588 -12.69 -25.38 -3.49
N LEU A 589 -13.88 -24.94 -3.88
CA LEU A 589 -14.54 -23.76 -3.30
C LEU A 589 -15.56 -24.14 -2.24
N THR A 590 -15.56 -25.42 -1.84
CA THR A 590 -16.47 -25.98 -0.84
C THR A 590 -15.81 -26.07 0.52
N THR A 591 -16.56 -25.72 1.55
CA THR A 591 -16.25 -25.97 2.98
C THR A 591 -17.20 -27.00 3.52
N VAL A 592 -16.68 -28.07 4.11
CA VAL A 592 -17.50 -29.14 4.71
C VAL A 592 -17.39 -29.08 6.23
N ILE A 593 -18.52 -29.03 6.93
CA ILE A 593 -18.57 -29.05 8.40
C ILE A 593 -19.24 -30.36 8.84
N ILE A 594 -18.49 -31.21 9.53
CA ILE A 594 -18.97 -32.46 10.09
C ILE A 594 -19.31 -32.22 11.57
N GLY A 595 -20.57 -32.40 11.94
CA GLY A 595 -21.05 -32.29 13.31
C GLY A 595 -20.45 -33.34 14.27
N ASN A 596 -20.67 -33.21 15.55
CA ASN A 596 -20.31 -34.20 16.57
C ASN A 596 -21.54 -35.00 17.05
N ASN A 597 -21.38 -35.88 18.04
CA ASN A 597 -22.46 -36.72 18.55
C ASN A 597 -23.63 -35.94 19.14
N SER A 598 -23.44 -34.68 19.56
CA SER A 598 -24.51 -33.81 20.08
C SER A 598 -25.14 -32.90 19.01
N THR A 599 -24.57 -32.84 17.82
CA THR A 599 -25.07 -32.01 16.72
C THR A 599 -26.39 -32.57 16.19
N ARG A 600 -27.35 -31.69 15.93
CA ARG A 600 -28.67 -32.01 15.39
C ARG A 600 -29.14 -30.97 14.38
N ASN A 601 -30.01 -31.40 13.47
CA ASN A 601 -30.76 -30.51 12.60
C ASN A 601 -32.09 -30.13 13.24
N HIS A 602 -32.47 -28.86 13.06
CA HIS A 602 -33.80 -28.37 13.39
C HIS A 602 -34.26 -27.45 12.28
N ALA A 603 -35.29 -27.87 11.53
CA ALA A 603 -35.61 -27.25 10.23
C ALA A 603 -34.34 -27.12 9.36
N ASP A 604 -34.07 -25.95 8.82
CA ASP A 604 -32.92 -25.66 7.96
C ASP A 604 -31.64 -25.28 8.73
N TRP A 605 -31.58 -25.56 10.05
CA TRP A 605 -30.48 -25.17 10.92
C TRP A 605 -29.72 -26.36 11.47
N MET A 606 -28.40 -26.30 11.40
CA MET A 606 -27.48 -27.22 12.08
C MET A 606 -27.06 -26.63 13.44
N ILE A 607 -27.32 -27.34 14.51
CA ILE A 607 -27.13 -26.83 15.86
C ILE A 607 -26.31 -27.83 16.68
N THR A 608 -25.24 -27.36 17.32
CA THR A 608 -24.49 -28.12 18.33
C THR A 608 -24.77 -27.51 19.72
N PRO A 609 -25.52 -28.17 20.61
CA PRO A 609 -25.87 -27.63 21.93
C PRO A 609 -24.64 -27.65 22.85
N ARG A 610 -24.46 -26.59 23.65
CA ARG A 610 -23.43 -26.49 24.70
C ARG A 610 -23.90 -26.94 26.07
N GLY A 611 -25.10 -27.52 26.17
CA GLY A 611 -25.66 -28.05 27.43
C GLY A 611 -26.33 -27.01 28.32
N TYR A 612 -26.61 -25.79 27.87
CA TYR A 612 -27.31 -24.78 28.66
C TYR A 612 -28.70 -25.22 29.14
N LEU A 613 -29.43 -25.94 28.29
CA LEU A 613 -30.80 -26.42 28.60
C LEU A 613 -30.82 -27.68 29.46
N ASP A 614 -29.75 -28.47 29.52
CA ASP A 614 -29.67 -29.70 30.28
C ASP A 614 -29.42 -29.44 31.77
N LYS A 615 -28.84 -28.30 32.16
CA LYS A 615 -28.66 -27.88 33.56
C LYS A 615 -29.97 -27.66 34.32
N ASN A 616 -31.09 -27.49 33.63
CA ASN A 616 -32.40 -27.30 34.23
C ASN A 616 -33.16 -28.62 34.47
N LYS A 617 -32.69 -29.77 33.94
CA LYS A 617 -33.31 -31.08 34.17
C LYS A 617 -32.90 -31.74 35.50
N GLY A 618 -31.84 -31.24 36.16
CA GLY A 618 -31.35 -31.77 37.44
C GLY A 618 -31.79 -31.00 38.68
N LYS A 619 -32.71 -30.02 38.56
CA LYS A 619 -33.30 -29.26 39.69
C LYS A 619 -34.82 -29.41 39.73
N LYS A 620 -35.34 -30.62 39.56
CA LYS A 620 -36.72 -30.98 39.96
C LYS A 620 -36.67 -32.04 40.99
#